data_c829ceb905b68a5a29408cb8e8afdc80
#
_entry.id   c829ceb905b68a5a29408cb8e8afdc80
#
_cell.length_a   1.000
_cell.length_b   1.000
_cell.length_c   1.000
_cell.angle_alpha   90.00
_cell.angle_beta   90.00
_cell.angle_gamma   90.00
#
_symmetry.space_group_name_H-M   'P 1'
#
loop_
_entity.id
_entity.type
_entity.pdbx_description
1 polymer ?
#
loop_
_entity_poly.entity_id
_entity_poly.type
_entity_poly.pdbx_seq_one_letter_code
_entity_poly.pdbx_strand_id
1 'polypeptide(L)'
;MAEQTEAPTTEESVLVITRVFDAPRELVWKAWTDPESVMRWWGPKGYTSPACQIDLRVGGKYLWCMRSPEGQEYWSTGVYREIVEPERIVCTNSFADADGNPVPASHYGIPEDFPGETLSTLTLEEREGKTELTLRTEDLPAGEAHESANAGWNEAFDKLADHLSQA
;
A
#
# COMPACT_ATOMS: atom_id res chain seq x y z
N MET A 1 -11.04 -5.35 -31.43
CA MET A 1 -10.77 -5.14 -31.06
C MET A 1 -9.94 -5.32 -30.50
N ALA A 2 -9.53 -5.29 -30.72
CA ALA A 2 -8.80 -5.50 -30.20
C ALA A 2 -8.36 -5.02 -29.45
N GLU A 3 -8.54 -4.44 -29.53
CA GLU A 3 -8.25 -3.89 -28.83
C GLU A 3 -8.31 -4.15 -27.63
N GLN A 4 -8.82 -4.45 -27.35
CA GLN A 4 -9.03 -4.78 -26.23
C GLN A 4 -8.01 -5.46 -25.65
N THR A 5 -7.35 -5.73 -26.32
CA THR A 5 -6.41 -6.45 -25.86
C THR A 5 -5.49 -5.71 -25.16
N GLU A 6 -5.12 -4.73 -25.52
CA GLU A 6 -4.32 -4.11 -24.87
C GLU A 6 -4.74 -3.79 -23.77
N ALA A 7 -5.60 -4.06 -23.68
CA ALA A 7 -6.24 -3.73 -22.59
C ALA A 7 -5.74 -4.21 -21.30
N PRO A 8 -4.77 -4.99 -21.12
CA PRO A 8 -4.39 -5.40 -19.78
C PRO A 8 -4.07 -4.26 -18.87
N THR A 9 -3.81 -3.11 -19.41
CA THR A 9 -3.59 -1.96 -18.57
C THR A 9 -4.85 -1.15 -18.41
N THR A 10 -6.00 -1.78 -18.64
CA THR A 10 -7.25 -1.07 -18.48
C THR A 10 -7.59 -0.88 -17.03
N GLU A 11 -8.65 -0.17 -16.80
CA GLU A 11 -9.13 0.06 -15.45
C GLU A 11 -9.44 -1.22 -14.71
N GLU A 12 -9.68 -2.32 -15.42
CA GLU A 12 -9.98 -3.58 -14.78
C GLU A 12 -8.77 -4.17 -14.08
N SER A 13 -7.56 -3.79 -14.49
CA SER A 13 -6.36 -4.28 -13.84
C SER A 13 -5.65 -3.22 -13.01
N VAL A 14 -6.36 -2.17 -12.66
CA VAL A 14 -5.78 -1.08 -11.87
C VAL A 14 -6.74 -0.75 -10.73
N LEU A 15 -6.19 -0.63 -9.53
CA LEU A 15 -6.96 -0.17 -8.37
C LEU A 15 -6.53 1.26 -8.07
N VAL A 16 -7.48 2.18 -8.03
CA VAL A 16 -7.19 3.58 -7.71
C VAL A 16 -8.05 3.99 -6.52
N ILE A 17 -7.40 4.51 -5.48
CA ILE A 17 -8.08 5.00 -4.30
C ILE A 17 -7.61 6.43 -4.07
N THR A 18 -8.57 7.36 -3.94
CA THR A 18 -8.27 8.75 -3.67
C THR A 18 -8.94 9.15 -2.37
N ARG A 19 -8.21 9.80 -1.49
CA ARG A 19 -8.74 10.25 -0.20
C ARG A 19 -8.08 11.55 0.18
N VAL A 20 -8.87 12.47 0.77
CA VAL A 20 -8.33 13.73 1.27
C VAL A 20 -8.15 13.61 2.79
N PHE A 21 -6.94 13.93 3.26
CA PHE A 21 -6.63 13.93 4.68
C PHE A 21 -6.45 15.37 5.17
N ASP A 22 -6.97 15.66 6.35
CA ASP A 22 -6.88 16.99 6.94
C ASP A 22 -5.54 17.14 7.67
N ALA A 23 -4.48 17.16 6.89
CA ALA A 23 -3.12 17.27 7.40
C ALA A 23 -2.22 17.76 6.30
N PRO A 24 -1.12 18.44 6.65
CA PRO A 24 -0.19 18.92 5.62
C PRO A 24 0.54 17.75 4.96
N ARG A 25 0.98 17.99 3.73
CA ARG A 25 1.58 16.96 2.91
C ARG A 25 2.80 16.32 3.58
N GLU A 26 3.60 17.13 4.26
CA GLU A 26 4.80 16.63 4.92
C GLU A 26 4.46 15.61 6.01
N LEU A 27 3.34 15.82 6.69
CA LEU A 27 2.93 14.92 7.75
C LEU A 27 2.40 13.61 7.17
N VAL A 28 1.67 13.70 6.05
CA VAL A 28 1.21 12.50 5.36
C VAL A 28 2.40 11.72 4.81
N TRP A 29 3.38 12.42 4.24
CA TRP A 29 4.61 11.80 3.76
C TRP A 29 5.30 11.03 4.88
N LYS A 30 5.43 11.66 6.05
CA LYS A 30 6.06 11.00 7.18
C LYS A 30 5.31 9.75 7.59
N ALA A 31 3.97 9.79 7.51
CA ALA A 31 3.17 8.63 7.90
C ALA A 31 3.47 7.41 7.04
N TRP A 32 3.92 7.62 5.79
CA TRP A 32 4.24 6.55 4.86
C TRP A 32 5.70 6.15 4.86
N THR A 33 6.58 6.98 5.42
CA THR A 33 8.02 6.75 5.27
C THR A 33 8.73 6.55 6.59
N ASP A 34 8.06 6.80 7.70
CA ASP A 34 8.64 6.60 9.03
C ASP A 34 8.11 5.28 9.59
N PRO A 35 8.99 4.31 9.91
CA PRO A 35 8.52 2.99 10.37
C PRO A 35 7.59 3.05 11.57
N GLU A 36 7.88 3.91 12.56
CA GLU A 36 7.01 3.99 13.73
C GLU A 36 5.64 4.51 13.36
N SER A 37 5.56 5.41 12.39
CA SER A 37 4.28 5.93 11.94
C SER A 37 3.49 4.85 11.21
N VAL A 38 4.15 4.10 10.32
CA VAL A 38 3.48 3.03 9.59
C VAL A 38 2.87 2.02 10.54
N MET A 39 3.58 1.70 11.61
CA MET A 39 3.09 0.71 12.57
C MET A 39 1.83 1.15 13.30
N ARG A 40 1.49 2.44 13.20
CA ARG A 40 0.29 2.96 13.85
C ARG A 40 -0.97 2.78 13.02
N TRP A 41 -0.85 2.65 11.70
CA TRP A 41 -2.04 2.63 10.86
C TRP A 41 -2.07 1.47 9.85
N TRP A 42 -0.98 0.78 9.63
CA TRP A 42 -0.96 -0.24 8.58
C TRP A 42 -1.87 -1.41 8.93
N GLY A 43 -2.59 -1.90 7.91
CA GLY A 43 -3.46 -3.05 8.04
C GLY A 43 -4.93 -2.67 8.12
N PRO A 44 -5.81 -3.58 7.73
CA PRO A 44 -7.26 -3.34 7.83
C PRO A 44 -7.70 -3.13 9.27
N LYS A 45 -8.96 -2.75 9.44
CA LYS A 45 -9.50 -2.53 10.77
C LYS A 45 -9.39 -3.80 11.60
N GLY A 46 -8.95 -3.67 12.83
CA GLY A 46 -8.76 -4.81 13.72
C GLY A 46 -7.38 -5.43 13.64
N TYR A 47 -6.59 -5.06 12.61
CA TYR A 47 -5.22 -5.54 12.49
C TYR A 47 -4.28 -4.58 13.21
N THR A 48 -3.12 -5.10 13.60
CA THR A 48 -2.03 -4.27 14.13
C THR A 48 -0.82 -4.45 13.24
N SER A 49 0.16 -3.58 13.39
CA SER A 49 1.41 -3.69 12.64
C SER A 49 2.56 -3.77 13.64
N PRO A 50 3.05 -4.99 13.92
CA PRO A 50 4.09 -5.16 14.95
C PRO A 50 5.50 -4.87 14.46
N ALA A 51 5.72 -4.73 13.16
CA ALA A 51 7.07 -4.52 12.64
C ALA A 51 7.01 -3.78 11.31
N CYS A 52 8.01 -2.94 11.10
CA CYS A 52 8.14 -2.19 9.84
C CYS A 52 9.59 -1.78 9.68
N GLN A 53 10.13 -1.99 8.48
CA GLN A 53 11.48 -1.55 8.13
C GLN A 53 11.39 -0.83 6.80
N ILE A 54 12.09 0.27 6.67
CA ILE A 54 12.06 1.08 5.45
C ILE A 54 13.47 1.58 5.16
N ASP A 55 13.94 1.30 3.93
CA ASP A 55 15.20 1.86 3.42
C ASP A 55 14.78 2.82 2.31
N LEU A 56 14.54 4.07 2.67
CA LEU A 56 13.89 5.03 1.76
C LEU A 56 14.91 5.62 0.80
N ARG A 57 15.16 4.90 -0.28
CA ARG A 57 16.00 5.36 -1.37
C ARG A 57 15.65 4.53 -2.60
N VAL A 58 15.92 5.06 -3.76
CA VAL A 58 15.68 4.32 -4.99
C VAL A 58 16.53 3.06 -4.95
N GLY A 59 15.92 1.91 -5.17
CA GLY A 59 16.58 0.62 -5.04
C GLY A 59 16.55 0.05 -3.65
N GLY A 60 16.14 0.83 -2.64
CA GLY A 60 15.97 0.33 -1.30
C GLY A 60 14.69 -0.47 -1.17
N LYS A 61 14.54 -1.18 -0.06
CA LYS A 61 13.40 -2.06 0.16
C LYS A 61 12.65 -1.67 1.40
N TYR A 62 11.39 -2.07 1.45
CA TYR A 62 10.61 -1.98 2.68
C TYR A 62 10.15 -3.37 3.07
N LEU A 63 9.84 -3.53 4.36
CA LEU A 63 9.27 -4.77 4.88
C LEU A 63 8.25 -4.38 5.93
N TRP A 64 6.98 -4.63 5.63
CA TRP A 64 5.88 -4.25 6.48
C TRP A 64 5.16 -5.50 6.94
N CYS A 65 4.74 -5.52 8.21
CA CYS A 65 4.00 -6.65 8.77
C CYS A 65 2.65 -6.15 9.26
N MET A 66 1.60 -6.93 9.01
CA MET A 66 0.32 -6.70 9.67
C MET A 66 -0.10 -8.01 10.34
N ARG A 67 -0.74 -7.88 11.51
CA ARG A 67 -1.14 -9.03 12.30
C ARG A 67 -2.65 -8.99 12.50
N SER A 68 -3.32 -10.09 12.17
CA SER A 68 -4.76 -10.19 12.30
C SER A 68 -5.16 -10.33 13.77
N PRO A 69 -6.46 -10.15 14.09
CA PRO A 69 -6.92 -10.35 15.47
C PRO A 69 -6.64 -11.76 15.98
N GLU A 70 -6.53 -12.74 15.07
CA GLU A 70 -6.24 -14.12 15.46
C GLU A 70 -4.76 -14.38 15.65
N GLY A 71 -3.91 -13.38 15.38
CA GLY A 71 -2.48 -13.53 15.54
C GLY A 71 -1.72 -13.94 14.30
N GLN A 72 -2.39 -14.07 13.16
CA GLN A 72 -1.74 -14.43 11.90
C GLN A 72 -1.00 -13.22 11.35
N GLU A 73 0.29 -13.37 11.04
CA GLU A 73 1.08 -12.28 10.50
C GLU A 73 1.19 -12.42 8.99
N TYR A 74 1.10 -11.28 8.31
CA TYR A 74 1.25 -11.20 6.86
C TYR A 74 2.34 -10.18 6.59
N TRP A 75 3.38 -10.59 5.89
CA TRP A 75 4.51 -9.71 5.58
C TRP A 75 4.45 -9.33 4.12
N SER A 76 4.87 -8.10 3.82
CA SER A 76 4.94 -7.62 2.45
C SER A 76 6.23 -6.83 2.27
N THR A 77 6.74 -6.84 1.05
CA THR A 77 7.98 -6.14 0.73
C THR A 77 7.88 -5.57 -0.67
N GLY A 78 8.82 -4.69 -1.00
CA GLY A 78 8.91 -4.14 -2.32
C GLY A 78 10.17 -3.32 -2.46
N VAL A 79 10.37 -2.79 -3.66
CA VAL A 79 11.54 -2.00 -4.01
C VAL A 79 11.07 -0.63 -4.44
N TYR A 80 11.68 0.42 -3.88
CA TYR A 80 11.37 1.79 -4.29
C TYR A 80 11.98 2.06 -5.66
N ARG A 81 11.13 2.50 -6.59
CA ARG A 81 11.55 2.82 -7.94
C ARG A 81 11.69 4.30 -8.17
N GLU A 82 10.90 5.11 -7.48
CA GLU A 82 10.95 6.55 -7.63
C GLU A 82 10.55 7.19 -6.31
N ILE A 83 11.26 8.21 -5.88
CA ILE A 83 10.95 8.93 -4.65
C ILE A 83 11.12 10.42 -4.92
N VAL A 84 10.02 11.17 -4.81
CA VAL A 84 10.04 12.64 -4.95
C VAL A 84 9.37 13.19 -3.70
N GLU A 85 10.15 13.52 -2.70
CA GLU A 85 9.63 14.00 -1.43
C GLU A 85 9.09 15.41 -1.55
N PRO A 86 7.92 15.71 -1.06
CA PRO A 86 6.93 14.87 -0.37
C PRO A 86 5.75 14.54 -1.29
N GLU A 87 5.98 14.29 -2.57
CA GLU A 87 4.95 14.24 -3.58
C GLU A 87 4.64 12.87 -4.13
N ARG A 88 5.64 11.99 -4.23
CA ARG A 88 5.42 10.80 -5.04
C ARG A 88 6.35 9.67 -4.65
N ILE A 89 5.80 8.47 -4.56
CA ILE A 89 6.57 7.25 -4.36
C ILE A 89 6.05 6.22 -5.37
N VAL A 90 6.97 5.58 -6.10
CA VAL A 90 6.64 4.44 -6.94
C VAL A 90 7.41 3.26 -6.39
N CYS A 91 6.71 2.15 -6.12
CA CYS A 91 7.35 0.97 -5.57
C CYS A 91 6.64 -0.30 -6.02
N THR A 92 7.36 -1.41 -6.00
CA THR A 92 6.76 -2.71 -6.21
C THR A 92 6.20 -3.21 -4.88
N ASN A 93 5.30 -4.20 -4.95
CA ASN A 93 4.75 -4.82 -3.76
C ASN A 93 4.60 -6.31 -4.00
N SER A 94 4.97 -7.11 -3.01
CA SER A 94 4.71 -8.56 -3.04
C SER A 94 4.58 -9.04 -1.61
N PHE A 95 4.00 -10.23 -1.44
CA PHE A 95 4.03 -10.86 -0.14
C PHE A 95 5.45 -11.31 0.15
N ALA A 96 5.78 -11.42 1.43
CA ALA A 96 7.12 -11.79 1.85
C ALA A 96 7.04 -12.68 3.08
N ASP A 97 8.13 -13.35 3.38
CA ASP A 97 8.26 -14.02 4.67
C ASP A 97 8.84 -13.00 5.67
N ALA A 98 9.04 -13.44 6.91
CA ALA A 98 9.51 -12.53 7.95
C ALA A 98 10.94 -12.04 7.71
N ASP A 99 11.68 -12.72 6.84
CA ASP A 99 13.05 -12.32 6.52
C ASP A 99 13.08 -11.36 5.32
N GLY A 100 11.92 -11.07 4.73
CA GLY A 100 11.87 -10.13 3.62
C GLY A 100 12.02 -10.78 2.25
N ASN A 101 11.98 -12.11 2.18
CA ASN A 101 12.06 -12.79 0.90
C ASN A 101 10.68 -12.86 0.25
N PRO A 102 10.54 -12.47 -1.02
CA PRO A 102 9.23 -12.53 -1.67
C PRO A 102 8.70 -13.96 -1.71
N VAL A 103 7.42 -14.11 -1.45
CA VAL A 103 6.74 -15.40 -1.48
C VAL A 103 5.43 -15.25 -2.24
N PRO A 104 4.87 -16.34 -2.78
CA PRO A 104 3.57 -16.24 -3.45
C PRO A 104 2.46 -16.03 -2.43
N ALA A 105 1.32 -15.54 -2.91
CA ALA A 105 0.17 -15.32 -2.04
C ALA A 105 -0.27 -16.61 -1.35
N SER A 106 -0.08 -17.75 -2.01
CA SER A 106 -0.46 -19.05 -1.45
C SER A 106 0.31 -19.40 -0.18
N HIS A 107 1.46 -18.75 0.04
CA HIS A 107 2.21 -18.93 1.28
C HIS A 107 1.35 -18.59 2.49
N TYR A 108 0.40 -17.67 2.33
CA TYR A 108 -0.50 -17.25 3.40
C TYR A 108 -1.92 -17.79 3.20
N GLY A 109 -2.09 -18.75 2.30
CA GLY A 109 -3.43 -19.29 2.06
C GLY A 109 -4.31 -18.40 1.21
N ILE A 110 -3.74 -17.40 0.58
CA ILE A 110 -4.50 -16.49 -0.27
C ILE A 110 -4.59 -17.10 -1.67
N PRO A 111 -5.76 -17.00 -2.34
CA PRO A 111 -5.93 -17.62 -3.65
C PRO A 111 -4.87 -17.19 -4.66
N GLU A 112 -4.54 -18.10 -5.57
CA GLU A 112 -3.46 -17.87 -6.51
C GLU A 112 -3.80 -16.83 -7.56
N ASP A 113 -5.07 -16.46 -7.70
CA ASP A 113 -5.40 -15.39 -8.64
C ASP A 113 -4.95 -14.03 -8.10
N PHE A 114 -4.50 -13.95 -6.85
CA PHE A 114 -3.89 -12.74 -6.33
C PHE A 114 -2.48 -12.64 -6.94
N PRO A 115 -2.13 -11.52 -7.55
CA PRO A 115 -0.84 -11.41 -8.24
C PRO A 115 0.35 -11.54 -7.30
N GLY A 116 1.45 -12.05 -7.83
CA GLY A 116 2.68 -12.19 -7.04
C GLY A 116 3.37 -10.86 -6.81
N GLU A 117 3.24 -9.93 -7.75
CA GLU A 117 3.87 -8.63 -7.62
C GLU A 117 3.00 -7.59 -8.29
N THR A 118 2.85 -6.44 -7.63
CA THR A 118 2.11 -5.31 -8.19
C THR A 118 3.02 -4.08 -8.16
N LEU A 119 2.61 -3.02 -8.85
CA LEU A 119 3.34 -1.77 -8.86
C LEU A 119 2.40 -0.69 -8.36
N SER A 120 2.83 0.06 -7.35
CA SER A 120 2.02 1.11 -6.76
C SER A 120 2.65 2.47 -6.95
N THR A 121 1.80 3.45 -7.23
CA THR A 121 2.20 4.86 -7.28
C THR A 121 1.39 5.59 -6.25
N LEU A 122 2.08 6.23 -5.30
CA LEU A 122 1.46 7.06 -4.28
C LEU A 122 1.74 8.51 -4.67
N THR A 123 0.68 9.31 -4.74
CA THR A 123 0.81 10.73 -5.07
C THR A 123 0.14 11.54 -3.98
N LEU A 124 0.82 12.59 -3.52
CA LEU A 124 0.31 13.49 -2.50
C LEU A 124 0.25 14.89 -3.08
N GLU A 125 -0.94 15.48 -3.14
CA GLU A 125 -1.12 16.84 -3.65
C GLU A 125 -1.70 17.70 -2.54
N GLU A 126 -1.12 18.88 -2.38
CA GLU A 126 -1.62 19.80 -1.37
C GLU A 126 -2.83 20.55 -1.90
N ARG A 127 -3.88 20.64 -1.08
CA ARG A 127 -5.09 21.37 -1.44
C ARG A 127 -5.58 22.14 -0.23
N GLU A 128 -5.20 23.42 -0.18
CA GLU A 128 -5.70 24.32 0.89
C GLU A 128 -5.37 23.81 2.29
N GLY A 129 -4.15 23.41 2.48
CA GLY A 129 -3.70 22.93 3.80
C GLY A 129 -4.00 21.47 4.06
N LYS A 130 -4.71 20.82 3.16
CA LYS A 130 -5.00 19.40 3.27
C LYS A 130 -4.23 18.65 2.20
N THR A 131 -4.27 17.34 2.27
CA THR A 131 -3.54 16.51 1.32
C THR A 131 -4.49 15.58 0.60
N GLU A 132 -4.47 15.63 -0.72
CA GLU A 132 -5.19 14.63 -1.52
C GLU A 132 -4.21 13.53 -1.84
N LEU A 133 -4.51 12.32 -1.36
CA LEU A 133 -3.68 11.14 -1.57
C LEU A 133 -4.33 10.28 -2.63
N THR A 134 -3.55 9.88 -3.62
CA THR A 134 -4.01 8.92 -4.62
C THR A 134 -3.05 7.74 -4.60
N LEU A 135 -3.60 6.55 -4.39
CA LEU A 135 -2.84 5.31 -4.47
C LEU A 135 -3.33 4.55 -5.68
N ARG A 136 -2.42 4.30 -6.62
CA ARG A 136 -2.74 3.56 -7.83
C ARG A 136 -1.91 2.30 -7.85
N THR A 137 -2.56 1.15 -7.90
CA THR A 137 -1.89 -0.14 -7.93
C THR A 137 -2.19 -0.81 -9.27
N GLU A 138 -1.14 -1.12 -10.02
CA GLU A 138 -1.26 -1.76 -11.32
C GLU A 138 -1.03 -3.24 -11.19
N ASP A 139 -1.49 -3.97 -12.20
CA ASP A 139 -1.35 -5.44 -12.24
C ASP A 139 -2.18 -6.13 -11.17
N LEU A 140 -3.29 -5.51 -10.81
CA LEU A 140 -4.23 -6.08 -9.86
C LEU A 140 -5.56 -6.25 -10.61
N PRO A 141 -5.82 -7.44 -11.16
CA PRO A 141 -7.00 -7.63 -11.99
C PRO A 141 -8.30 -7.51 -11.22
N ALA A 142 -9.37 -7.18 -11.93
CA ALA A 142 -10.69 -7.10 -11.33
C ALA A 142 -11.07 -8.45 -10.75
N GLY A 143 -11.95 -8.42 -9.76
CA GLY A 143 -12.43 -9.63 -9.11
C GLY A 143 -12.24 -9.56 -7.62
N GLU A 144 -12.21 -10.72 -7.00
CA GLU A 144 -12.19 -10.79 -5.54
C GLU A 144 -10.94 -10.19 -4.94
N ALA A 145 -9.78 -10.41 -5.57
CA ALA A 145 -8.53 -9.85 -5.06
C ALA A 145 -8.57 -8.32 -5.10
N HIS A 146 -9.12 -7.77 -6.18
CA HIS A 146 -9.24 -6.33 -6.34
C HIS A 146 -10.17 -5.75 -5.26
N GLU A 147 -11.30 -6.41 -5.04
CA GLU A 147 -12.27 -5.93 -4.06
C GLU A 147 -11.73 -6.03 -2.65
N SER A 148 -11.01 -7.10 -2.34
CA SER A 148 -10.40 -7.26 -1.02
C SER A 148 -9.34 -6.20 -0.77
N ALA A 149 -8.51 -5.92 -1.78
CA ALA A 149 -7.48 -4.90 -1.64
C ALA A 149 -8.11 -3.53 -1.44
N ASN A 150 -9.17 -3.23 -2.19
CA ASN A 150 -9.86 -1.95 -2.06
C ASN A 150 -10.42 -1.78 -0.65
N ALA A 151 -11.09 -2.80 -0.13
CA ALA A 151 -11.67 -2.73 1.20
C ALA A 151 -10.59 -2.59 2.27
N GLY A 152 -9.51 -3.37 2.15
CA GLY A 152 -8.44 -3.33 3.12
C GLY A 152 -7.73 -1.98 3.16
N TRP A 153 -7.46 -1.41 1.98
CA TRP A 153 -6.82 -0.10 1.93
C TRP A 153 -7.72 1.00 2.50
N ASN A 154 -9.03 0.94 2.23
CA ASN A 154 -9.92 1.95 2.77
C ASN A 154 -9.99 1.88 4.29
N GLU A 155 -9.98 0.67 4.87
CA GLU A 155 -9.96 0.53 6.31
C GLU A 155 -8.64 1.04 6.89
N ALA A 156 -7.52 0.76 6.22
CA ALA A 156 -6.23 1.26 6.68
C ALA A 156 -6.21 2.78 6.59
N PHE A 157 -6.82 3.36 5.57
CA PHE A 157 -6.85 4.82 5.45
C PHE A 157 -7.71 5.47 6.52
N ASP A 158 -8.75 4.78 6.99
CA ASP A 158 -9.50 5.29 8.15
C ASP A 158 -8.58 5.39 9.36
N LYS A 159 -7.74 4.38 9.56
CA LYS A 159 -6.78 4.39 10.65
C LYS A 159 -5.71 5.46 10.45
N LEU A 160 -5.29 5.65 9.19
CA LEU A 160 -4.33 6.70 8.88
C LEU A 160 -4.92 8.08 9.20
N ALA A 161 -6.19 8.30 8.88
CA ALA A 161 -6.84 9.55 9.19
C ALA A 161 -6.85 9.80 10.71
N ASP A 162 -7.13 8.75 11.49
CA ASP A 162 -7.10 8.87 12.94
C ASP A 162 -5.69 9.19 13.44
N HIS A 163 -4.68 8.53 12.88
CA HIS A 163 -3.30 8.78 13.26
C HIS A 163 -2.91 10.23 12.97
N LEU A 164 -3.29 10.73 11.79
CA LEU A 164 -2.93 12.09 11.41
C LEU A 164 -3.62 13.13 12.28
N SER A 165 -4.82 12.83 12.77
CA SER A 165 -5.53 13.77 13.62
C SER A 165 -4.91 13.89 15.01
N GLN A 166 -4.06 12.93 15.38
CA GLN A 166 -3.39 12.94 16.69
C GLN A 166 -1.97 13.48 16.61
N ALA A 167 -1.50 13.80 15.43
CA ALA A 167 -0.13 14.25 15.26
C ALA A 167 0.04 15.74 15.58
#